data_abe1b27f609426993654bebb20ab54f2
#
_entry.id   abe1b27f609426993654bebb20ab54f2
#
_cell.length_a   1.000
_cell.length_b   1.000
_cell.length_c   1.000
_cell.angle_alpha   90.00
_cell.angle_beta   90.00
_cell.angle_gamma   90.00
#
_symmetry.space_group_name_H-M   'P 1'
#
loop_
_entity.id
_entity.type
_entity.pdbx_description
1 polymer ?
#
loop_
_entity_poly.entity_id
_entity_poly.type
_entity_poly.pdbx_seq_one_letter_code
_entity_poly.pdbx_strand_id
1 'polypeptide(L)' 'MTVQENEELVKITSGGTISIPKQFRKFLELQRGDYVKVVINQDHLVIKKVIIS' A
#
# COMPACT_ATOMS: atom_id res chain seq x y z
N MET A 1 -6.59 -19.56 9.15
CA MET A 1 -5.85 -18.36 9.56
C MET A 1 -6.71 -17.12 9.33
N THR A 2 -6.72 -16.25 10.29
CA THR A 2 -7.56 -15.06 10.21
C THR A 2 -6.71 -13.89 9.76
N VAL A 3 -7.15 -13.23 8.70
CA VAL A 3 -6.51 -12.02 8.20
C VAL A 3 -7.33 -10.84 8.71
N GLN A 4 -6.66 -9.91 9.37
CA GLN A 4 -7.34 -8.73 9.86
C GLN A 4 -7.69 -7.80 8.71
N GLU A 5 -8.73 -6.99 8.91
CA GLU A 5 -9.21 -6.11 7.85
C GLU A 5 -8.16 -5.11 7.38
N ASN A 6 -7.27 -4.71 8.29
CA ASN A 6 -6.25 -3.71 7.98
C ASN A 6 -4.88 -4.32 7.79
N GLU A 7 -4.82 -5.61 7.56
CA GLU A 7 -3.56 -6.30 7.33
C GLU A 7 -3.70 -7.26 6.18
N GLU A 8 -2.67 -7.38 5.38
CA GLU A 8 -2.66 -8.32 4.28
C GLU A 8 -1.23 -8.70 3.95
N LEU A 9 -1.04 -9.97 3.66
CA LEU A 9 0.26 -10.47 3.24
C LEU A 9 0.34 -10.38 1.74
N VAL A 10 1.34 -9.66 1.23
CA VAL A 10 1.53 -9.54 -0.21
C VAL A 10 2.93 -10.00 -0.56
N LYS A 11 3.06 -10.50 -1.78
CA LYS A 11 4.33 -11.02 -2.25
C LYS A 11 5.03 -10.00 -3.12
N ILE A 12 6.34 -9.90 -2.93
CA ILE A 12 7.15 -9.02 -3.78
C ILE A 12 7.42 -9.75 -5.09
N THR A 13 7.15 -9.08 -6.19
CA THR A 13 7.37 -9.64 -7.52
C THR A 13 8.84 -9.63 -7.89
N SER A 14 9.18 -10.29 -8.99
CA SER A 14 10.55 -10.31 -9.48
C SER A 14 11.04 -8.91 -9.88
N GLY A 15 10.11 -8.00 -10.17
CA GLY A 15 10.46 -6.63 -10.48
C GLY A 15 10.64 -5.75 -9.25
N GLY A 16 10.49 -6.31 -8.05
CA GLY A 16 10.63 -5.54 -6.83
C GLY A 16 9.41 -4.73 -6.46
N THR A 17 8.25 -5.10 -6.98
CA THR A 17 7.01 -4.37 -6.72
C THR A 17 6.06 -5.20 -5.88
N ILE A 18 5.08 -4.53 -5.31
CA ILE A 18 3.98 -5.20 -4.62
C ILE A 18 2.66 -4.60 -5.13
N SER A 19 1.59 -5.38 -4.98
CA SER A 19 0.25 -4.89 -5.30
C SER A 19 -0.42 -4.45 -4.02
N ILE A 20 -1.03 -3.29 -4.05
CA ILE A 20 -1.83 -2.82 -2.92
C ILE A 20 -3.19 -3.52 -3.01
N PRO A 21 -3.59 -4.24 -1.96
CA PRO A 21 -4.87 -4.95 -2.00
C PRO A 21 -6.04 -4.01 -2.29
N LYS A 22 -7.01 -4.54 -2.99
CA LYS A 22 -8.15 -3.75 -3.44
C LYS A 22 -8.88 -3.06 -2.30
N GLN A 23 -9.07 -3.77 -1.19
CA GLN A 23 -9.77 -3.20 -0.05
C GLN A 23 -8.99 -2.04 0.57
N PHE A 24 -7.67 -2.10 0.53
CA PHE A 24 -6.84 -1.00 1.05
C PHE A 24 -6.95 0.21 0.14
N ARG A 25 -6.97 -0.03 -1.19
CA ARG A 25 -7.13 1.06 -2.13
C ARG A 25 -8.46 1.76 -1.94
N LYS A 26 -9.52 0.99 -1.70
CA LYS A 26 -10.83 1.55 -1.45
C LYS A 26 -10.85 2.35 -0.15
N PHE A 27 -10.27 1.81 0.90
CA PHE A 27 -10.29 2.46 2.19
C PHE A 27 -9.55 3.78 2.16
N LEU A 28 -8.44 3.84 1.44
CA LEU A 28 -7.63 5.05 1.32
C LEU A 28 -8.05 5.90 0.12
N GLU A 29 -9.03 5.44 -0.64
CA GLU A 29 -9.50 6.14 -1.85
C GLU A 29 -8.37 6.38 -2.84
N LEU A 30 -7.55 5.35 -3.03
CA LEU A 30 -6.47 5.41 -3.99
C LEU A 30 -7.00 5.03 -5.36
N GLN A 31 -6.66 5.80 -6.36
CA GLN A 31 -7.09 5.56 -7.72
C GLN A 31 -5.88 5.56 -8.65
N ARG A 32 -6.10 5.05 -9.85
CA ARG A 32 -5.05 5.02 -10.85
C ARG A 32 -4.56 6.44 -11.12
N GLY A 33 -3.26 6.63 -11.10
CA GLY A 33 -2.66 7.92 -11.30
C GLY A 33 -2.42 8.71 -10.04
N ASP A 34 -2.94 8.24 -8.90
CA ASP A 34 -2.66 8.90 -7.64
C ASP A 34 -1.22 8.66 -7.23
N TYR A 35 -0.72 9.56 -6.41
CA TYR A 35 0.62 9.43 -5.85
C TYR A 35 0.56 9.01 -4.41
N VAL A 36 1.54 8.23 -4.00
CA VAL A 36 1.73 7.87 -2.60
C VAL A 36 3.17 8.16 -2.24
N LYS A 37 3.38 8.48 -0.98
CA LYS A 37 4.72 8.69 -0.44
C LYS A 37 5.12 7.42 0.29
N VAL A 38 6.29 6.90 -0.01
CA VAL A 38 6.83 5.71 0.62
C VAL A 38 7.98 6.14 1.50
N VAL A 39 7.90 5.80 2.79
CA VAL A 39 8.91 6.19 3.76
C VAL A 39 9.43 4.96 4.46
N ILE A 40 10.74 4.87 4.60
CA ILE A 40 11.37 3.79 5.34
C ILE A 40 11.45 4.21 6.82
N ASN A 41 11.10 3.28 7.70
CA ASN A 41 11.17 3.51 9.13
C ASN A 41 11.70 2.25 9.78
N GLN A 42 13.00 2.24 10.11
CA GLN A 42 13.69 1.07 10.66
C GLN A 42 13.54 -0.14 9.72
N ASP A 43 12.68 -1.09 10.06
CA ASP A 43 12.52 -2.32 9.28
C ASP A 43 11.17 -2.40 8.57
N HIS A 44 10.47 -1.29 8.42
CA HIS A 44 9.18 -1.32 7.76
C HIS A 44 8.98 -0.11 6.87
N LEU A 45 8.06 -0.24 5.94
CA LEU A 45 7.69 0.85 5.03
C LEU A 45 6.36 1.44 5.46
N VAL A 46 6.28 2.75 5.34
CA VAL A 46 5.03 3.47 5.57
C VAL A 46 4.60 4.08 4.24
N ILE A 47 3.39 3.80 3.83
CA ILE A 47 2.84 4.33 2.59
C ILE A 47 1.73 5.31 2.95
N LYS A 48 1.84 6.52 2.48
CA LYS A 48 0.87 7.57 2.75
C LYS A 48 0.31 8.11 1.46
N LYS A 49 -1.00 8.34 1.46
CA LYS A 49 -1.62 8.99 0.31
C LYS A 49 -1.19 10.45 0.27
N VAL A 50 -0.90 10.93 -0.93
CA VAL A 50 -0.52 12.33 -1.16
C VAL A 50 -1.63 12.98 -1.96
N ILE A 51 -2.10 14.12 -1.47
CA ILE A 51 -3.10 14.88 -2.20
C ILE A 51 -2.36 15.99 -2.93
N ILE A 52 -2.41 15.92 -4.26
CA ILE A 52 -1.80 16.92 -5.12
C ILE A 52 -2.91 17.74 -5.73
N SER A 53 -2.91 19.01 -5.44
CA SER A 53 -3.93 19.91 -5.98
C SER A 53 -3.35 20.85 -7.04
#